data_b6b6599506809d5668e043b22aeb8177
#
_entry.id   b6b6599506809d5668e043b22aeb8177
#
_cell.length_a   1.000
_cell.length_b   1.000
_cell.length_c   1.000
_cell.angle_alpha   90.00
_cell.angle_beta   90.00
_cell.angle_gamma   90.00
#
_symmetry.space_group_name_H-M   'P 1'
#
loop_
_entity.id
_entity.type
_entity.pdbx_description
1 polymer ?
#
loop_
_entity_poly.entity_id
_entity_poly.type
_entity_poly.pdbx_seq_one_letter_code
_entity_poly.pdbx_strand_id
1 'polypeptide(L)'
;MAVSLQKLIDRSVRNMGSGIHPVVKETAIEVIKRAYKEKIYVQITSGYRSFEEQNRLYAQGRTAPGNIVTNAKAGQSNHNYGLAVDYVLLSSDGKKALWTVNSKWRRVAQIAKALGFAWGGDWKSFKDYPHLEMMGGLTLAQLQAGKRPKLKSKVSNPTPAKKPEKKSSSSGGRAIVKTIQSTLNKRYGLKIKVDGYPGPETRKALLKGFQTELNKQFNACLVVDGLWGPKTRAAAVNVRKGARGNLTWILQALLICQGYDVNGLDSIFGNGLEKAVKAFQKAKGLSVDGIAGKATWTKLFS
;
A
#
# COMPACT_ATOMS: atom_id res chain seq x y z
N MET A 1 -25.55 -15.16 -2.05
CA MET A 1 -24.21 -15.38 -2.63
C MET A 1 -23.14 -15.00 -1.58
N ALA A 2 -22.04 -15.74 -1.53
CA ALA A 2 -20.94 -15.40 -0.64
C ALA A 2 -20.22 -14.11 -1.10
N VAL A 3 -19.71 -13.34 -0.14
CA VAL A 3 -18.88 -12.16 -0.44
C VAL A 3 -17.61 -12.59 -1.20
N SER A 4 -17.21 -11.84 -2.22
CA SER A 4 -16.00 -12.15 -2.99
C SER A 4 -14.73 -11.83 -2.20
N LEU A 5 -13.68 -12.63 -2.41
CA LEU A 5 -12.36 -12.39 -1.81
C LEU A 5 -11.84 -10.99 -2.14
N GLN A 6 -11.99 -10.53 -3.38
CA GLN A 6 -11.53 -9.22 -3.80
C GLN A 6 -12.21 -8.09 -3.02
N LYS A 7 -13.53 -8.21 -2.79
CA LYS A 7 -14.28 -7.21 -2.00
C LYS A 7 -13.80 -7.13 -0.55
N LEU A 8 -13.44 -8.27 0.06
CA LEU A 8 -12.86 -8.30 1.41
C LEU A 8 -11.49 -7.64 1.44
N ILE A 9 -10.64 -7.92 0.46
CA ILE A 9 -9.31 -7.32 0.32
C ILE A 9 -9.43 -5.80 0.12
N ASP A 10 -10.27 -5.34 -0.80
CA ASP A 10 -10.42 -3.91 -1.11
C ASP A 10 -10.92 -3.11 0.10
N ARG A 11 -11.92 -3.63 0.83
CA ARG A 11 -12.39 -3.02 2.08
C ARG A 11 -11.28 -2.98 3.13
N SER A 12 -10.57 -4.08 3.32
CA SER A 12 -9.49 -4.19 4.30
C SER A 12 -8.33 -3.27 3.98
N VAL A 13 -7.94 -3.13 2.70
CA VAL A 13 -6.88 -2.21 2.26
C VAL A 13 -7.25 -0.75 2.54
N ARG A 14 -8.51 -0.36 2.32
CA ARG A 14 -8.97 0.99 2.69
C ARG A 14 -8.88 1.22 4.20
N ASN A 15 -9.33 0.25 5.01
CA ASN A 15 -9.34 0.36 6.46
C ASN A 15 -7.94 0.32 7.09
N MET A 16 -6.97 -0.28 6.41
CA MET A 16 -5.57 -0.29 6.86
C MET A 16 -4.90 1.09 6.78
N GLY A 17 -5.40 1.98 5.94
CA GLY A 17 -4.83 3.33 5.77
C GLY A 17 -3.47 3.35 5.05
N SER A 18 -3.02 4.55 4.68
CA SER A 18 -1.79 4.75 3.90
C SER A 18 -0.50 4.60 4.71
N GLY A 19 -0.56 4.80 6.03
CA GLY A 19 0.59 4.71 6.93
C GLY A 19 0.89 3.29 7.43
N ILE A 20 0.14 2.27 6.98
CA ILE A 20 0.40 0.88 7.37
C ILE A 20 1.75 0.38 6.80
N HIS A 21 2.52 -0.33 7.61
CA HIS A 21 3.81 -0.90 7.18
C HIS A 21 3.57 -1.92 6.04
N PRO A 22 4.36 -1.88 4.94
CA PRO A 22 4.13 -2.74 3.76
C PRO A 22 4.05 -4.24 4.07
N VAL A 23 4.93 -4.75 4.95
CA VAL A 23 4.92 -6.17 5.36
C VAL A 23 3.66 -6.49 6.17
N VAL A 24 3.21 -5.60 7.04
CA VAL A 24 1.96 -5.78 7.81
C VAL A 24 0.77 -5.86 6.85
N LYS A 25 0.70 -4.95 5.89
CA LYS A 25 -0.35 -4.92 4.85
C LYS A 25 -0.38 -6.20 4.02
N GLU A 26 0.77 -6.60 3.49
CA GLU A 26 0.92 -7.82 2.67
C GLU A 26 0.49 -9.05 3.47
N THR A 27 0.97 -9.17 4.70
CA THR A 27 0.67 -10.31 5.57
C THR A 27 -0.81 -10.34 5.96
N ALA A 28 -1.42 -9.21 6.26
CA ALA A 28 -2.86 -9.13 6.55
C ALA A 28 -3.71 -9.57 5.35
N ILE A 29 -3.32 -9.18 4.13
CA ILE A 29 -3.98 -9.65 2.89
C ILE A 29 -3.83 -11.17 2.75
N GLU A 30 -2.68 -11.73 3.05
CA GLU A 30 -2.47 -13.18 2.98
C GLU A 30 -3.28 -13.93 4.06
N VAL A 31 -3.44 -13.36 5.26
CA VAL A 31 -4.37 -13.90 6.28
C VAL A 31 -5.79 -13.99 5.71
N ILE A 32 -6.28 -12.92 5.09
CA ILE A 32 -7.61 -12.90 4.45
C ILE A 32 -7.73 -13.99 3.39
N LYS A 33 -6.72 -14.13 2.51
CA LYS A 33 -6.71 -15.15 1.44
C LYS A 33 -6.76 -16.58 1.99
N ARG A 34 -5.95 -16.88 3.02
CA ARG A 34 -5.92 -18.22 3.64
C ARG A 34 -7.20 -18.52 4.38
N ALA A 35 -7.73 -17.58 5.15
CA ALA A 35 -9.01 -17.72 5.83
C ALA A 35 -10.16 -17.93 4.84
N TYR A 36 -10.16 -17.20 3.72
CA TYR A 36 -11.17 -17.32 2.68
C TYR A 36 -11.21 -18.73 2.04
N LYS A 37 -10.05 -19.37 1.84
CA LYS A 37 -9.98 -20.76 1.37
C LYS A 37 -10.67 -21.75 2.32
N GLU A 38 -10.69 -21.42 3.61
CA GLU A 38 -11.37 -22.18 4.67
C GLU A 38 -12.83 -21.71 4.90
N LYS A 39 -13.39 -20.89 3.98
CA LYS A 39 -14.73 -20.30 4.08
C LYS A 39 -14.93 -19.46 5.34
N ILE A 40 -13.84 -18.82 5.81
CA ILE A 40 -13.84 -17.85 6.89
C ILE A 40 -13.64 -16.46 6.28
N TYR A 41 -14.67 -15.62 6.43
CA TYR A 41 -14.69 -14.29 5.81
C TYR A 41 -14.16 -13.27 6.80
N VAL A 42 -12.96 -12.76 6.53
CA VAL A 42 -12.22 -11.83 7.39
C VAL A 42 -12.19 -10.45 6.75
N GLN A 43 -12.40 -9.41 7.55
CA GLN A 43 -12.19 -8.03 7.14
C GLN A 43 -11.32 -7.32 8.19
N ILE A 44 -10.31 -6.60 7.73
CA ILE A 44 -9.58 -5.67 8.57
C ILE A 44 -10.45 -4.43 8.79
N THR A 45 -10.63 -4.05 10.04
CA THR A 45 -11.48 -2.93 10.47
C THR A 45 -10.68 -1.67 10.78
N SER A 46 -9.41 -1.84 11.22
CA SER A 46 -8.50 -0.75 11.55
C SER A 46 -7.05 -1.14 11.19
N GLY A 47 -6.24 -0.17 10.81
CA GLY A 47 -4.82 -0.34 10.54
C GLY A 47 -4.02 0.84 11.07
N TYR A 48 -3.31 1.57 10.20
CA TYR A 48 -2.59 2.78 10.62
C TYR A 48 -3.59 3.82 11.17
N ARG A 49 -3.19 4.44 12.26
CA ARG A 49 -3.94 5.47 12.96
C ARG A 49 -3.01 6.65 13.25
N SER A 50 -3.38 7.85 12.81
CA SER A 50 -2.59 9.05 13.12
C SER A 50 -2.57 9.34 14.63
N PHE A 51 -1.61 10.11 15.09
CA PHE A 51 -1.54 10.52 16.49
C PHE A 51 -2.76 11.38 16.87
N GLU A 52 -3.21 12.21 15.94
CA GLU A 52 -4.42 13.04 16.12
C GLU A 52 -5.68 12.16 16.26
N GLU A 53 -5.86 11.19 15.36
CA GLU A 53 -6.95 10.24 15.42
C GLU A 53 -6.93 9.43 16.73
N GLN A 54 -5.75 9.00 17.17
CA GLN A 54 -5.59 8.28 18.45
C GLN A 54 -6.01 9.15 19.63
N ASN A 55 -5.65 10.44 19.64
CA ASN A 55 -6.07 11.37 20.70
C ASN A 55 -7.59 11.59 20.68
N ARG A 56 -8.21 11.70 19.51
CA ARG A 56 -9.65 11.80 19.36
C ARG A 56 -10.36 10.56 19.93
N LEU A 57 -9.86 9.37 19.62
CA LEU A 57 -10.40 8.11 20.16
C LEU A 57 -10.19 8.00 21.67
N TYR A 58 -9.05 8.47 22.20
CA TYR A 58 -8.80 8.49 23.64
C TYR A 58 -9.73 9.46 24.38
N ALA A 59 -10.07 10.59 23.76
CA ALA A 59 -11.00 11.58 24.35
C ALA A 59 -12.45 11.06 24.42
N GLN A 60 -12.83 10.11 23.53
CA GLN A 60 -14.17 9.56 23.49
C GLN A 60 -14.49 8.81 24.80
N GLY A 61 -15.64 9.13 25.41
CA GLY A 61 -16.07 8.62 26.71
C GLY A 61 -15.32 9.18 27.90
N ARG A 62 -14.44 10.22 27.71
CA ARG A 62 -13.71 10.94 28.76
C ARG A 62 -13.98 12.44 28.71
N THR A 63 -13.51 13.10 27.65
CA THR A 63 -13.67 14.54 27.41
C THR A 63 -14.53 14.83 26.19
N ALA A 64 -14.90 13.79 25.42
CA ALA A 64 -15.83 13.84 24.30
C ALA A 64 -16.94 12.79 24.48
N PRO A 65 -18.15 12.99 23.91
CA PRO A 65 -19.25 12.04 23.98
C PRO A 65 -18.89 10.65 23.44
N GLY A 66 -19.56 9.60 23.94
CA GLY A 66 -19.43 8.22 23.50
C GLY A 66 -18.87 7.28 24.56
N ASN A 67 -18.60 6.04 24.18
CA ASN A 67 -18.00 5.05 25.07
C ASN A 67 -16.47 5.05 24.94
N ILE A 68 -15.76 4.65 26.01
CA ILE A 68 -14.31 4.46 25.97
C ILE A 68 -13.98 3.34 24.99
N VAL A 69 -13.23 3.63 23.95
CA VAL A 69 -12.85 2.68 22.88
C VAL A 69 -11.35 2.33 22.90
N THR A 70 -10.54 3.12 23.63
CA THR A 70 -9.11 2.86 23.79
C THR A 70 -8.57 3.46 25.08
N ASN A 71 -7.57 2.80 25.70
CA ASN A 71 -6.83 3.34 26.83
C ASN A 71 -5.46 3.93 26.41
N ALA A 72 -5.09 3.82 25.15
CA ALA A 72 -3.84 4.34 24.61
C ALA A 72 -4.00 5.78 24.10
N LYS A 73 -3.14 6.69 24.57
CA LYS A 73 -2.96 8.04 24.02
C LYS A 73 -2.16 7.98 22.71
N ALA A 74 -2.05 9.12 22.03
CA ALA A 74 -1.16 9.24 20.86
C ALA A 74 0.26 8.76 21.19
N GLY A 75 0.83 7.97 20.30
CA GLY A 75 2.14 7.34 20.46
C GLY A 75 2.17 6.11 21.39
N GLN A 76 1.06 5.76 22.03
CA GLN A 76 0.94 4.59 22.92
C GLN A 76 0.25 3.39 22.26
N SER A 77 0.01 3.45 20.97
CA SER A 77 -0.62 2.37 20.21
C SER A 77 0.28 1.95 19.04
N ASN A 78 0.42 0.65 18.81
CA ASN A 78 1.18 0.11 17.67
C ASN A 78 0.54 0.46 16.33
N HIS A 79 -0.75 0.81 16.31
CA HIS A 79 -1.43 1.38 15.16
C HIS A 79 -0.81 2.72 14.72
N ASN A 80 -0.29 3.52 15.65
CA ASN A 80 0.35 4.81 15.33
C ASN A 80 1.64 4.66 14.53
N TYR A 81 2.23 3.47 14.55
CA TYR A 81 3.46 3.15 13.83
C TYR A 81 3.22 2.30 12.59
N GLY A 82 1.95 2.03 12.28
CA GLY A 82 1.55 1.17 11.16
C GLY A 82 1.90 -0.31 11.35
N LEU A 83 2.07 -0.75 12.60
CA LEU A 83 2.54 -2.09 12.95
C LEU A 83 1.43 -3.02 13.45
N ALA A 84 0.20 -2.53 13.50
CA ALA A 84 -0.95 -3.29 13.97
C ALA A 84 -2.16 -3.14 13.04
N VAL A 85 -3.00 -4.18 13.03
CA VAL A 85 -4.32 -4.20 12.39
C VAL A 85 -5.33 -4.87 13.30
N ASP A 86 -6.58 -4.43 13.24
CA ASP A 86 -7.70 -5.10 13.88
C ASP A 86 -8.56 -5.81 12.83
N TYR A 87 -9.05 -7.01 13.15
CA TYR A 87 -9.90 -7.78 12.25
C TYR A 87 -11.24 -8.16 12.88
N VAL A 88 -12.19 -8.47 12.01
CA VAL A 88 -13.48 -9.03 12.37
C VAL A 88 -13.84 -10.16 11.42
N LEU A 89 -14.63 -11.12 11.88
CA LEU A 89 -15.28 -12.08 10.98
C LEU A 89 -16.57 -11.49 10.42
N LEU A 90 -16.92 -11.90 9.21
CA LEU A 90 -18.16 -11.51 8.57
C LEU A 90 -19.05 -12.72 8.33
N SER A 91 -20.36 -12.47 8.21
CA SER A 91 -21.31 -13.42 7.63
C SER A 91 -20.90 -13.80 6.20
N SER A 92 -21.39 -14.94 5.69
CA SER A 92 -21.02 -15.42 4.37
C SER A 92 -21.31 -14.43 3.23
N ASP A 93 -22.34 -13.60 3.37
CA ASP A 93 -22.66 -12.54 2.43
C ASP A 93 -21.84 -11.25 2.62
N GLY A 94 -21.01 -11.19 3.67
CA GLY A 94 -20.16 -10.06 3.98
C GLY A 94 -20.88 -8.81 4.50
N LYS A 95 -22.13 -8.96 4.98
CA LYS A 95 -22.94 -7.83 5.43
C LYS A 95 -22.91 -7.62 6.94
N LYS A 96 -22.81 -8.70 7.73
CA LYS A 96 -22.84 -8.64 9.20
C LYS A 96 -21.45 -8.91 9.78
N ALA A 97 -21.01 -8.06 10.72
CA ALA A 97 -19.83 -8.28 11.53
C ALA A 97 -20.16 -9.26 12.65
N LEU A 98 -19.30 -10.27 12.84
CA LEU A 98 -19.44 -11.33 13.82
C LEU A 98 -18.33 -11.19 14.87
N TRP A 99 -18.62 -10.61 16.01
CA TRP A 99 -17.65 -10.31 17.07
C TRP A 99 -17.46 -11.44 18.08
N THR A 100 -18.22 -12.53 17.95
CA THR A 100 -18.09 -13.68 18.86
C THR A 100 -16.80 -14.44 18.61
N VAL A 101 -15.97 -14.53 19.64
CA VAL A 101 -14.70 -15.26 19.61
C VAL A 101 -14.97 -16.77 19.69
N ASN A 102 -14.95 -17.42 18.54
CA ASN A 102 -15.20 -18.85 18.37
C ASN A 102 -13.99 -19.57 17.72
N SER A 103 -14.16 -20.83 17.33
CA SER A 103 -13.11 -21.62 16.66
C SER A 103 -12.61 -20.99 15.36
N LYS A 104 -13.50 -20.39 14.55
CA LYS A 104 -13.13 -19.68 13.32
C LYS A 104 -12.29 -18.44 13.62
N TRP A 105 -12.64 -17.68 14.65
CA TRP A 105 -11.86 -16.52 15.10
C TRP A 105 -10.43 -16.95 15.49
N ARG A 106 -10.33 -17.98 16.32
CA ARG A 106 -9.03 -18.54 16.75
C ARG A 106 -8.25 -19.13 15.58
N ARG A 107 -8.94 -19.70 14.57
CA ARG A 107 -8.29 -20.19 13.35
C ARG A 107 -7.63 -19.05 12.57
N VAL A 108 -8.28 -17.89 12.43
CA VAL A 108 -7.67 -16.70 11.81
C VAL A 108 -6.44 -16.24 12.58
N ALA A 109 -6.50 -16.19 13.90
CA ALA A 109 -5.35 -15.88 14.74
C ALA A 109 -4.18 -16.87 14.55
N GLN A 110 -4.46 -18.17 14.42
CA GLN A 110 -3.43 -19.18 14.10
C GLN A 110 -2.77 -18.93 12.72
N ILE A 111 -3.58 -18.63 11.71
CA ILE A 111 -3.07 -18.27 10.36
C ILE A 111 -2.18 -17.02 10.45
N ALA A 112 -2.61 -15.99 11.18
CA ALA A 112 -1.87 -14.76 11.36
C ALA A 112 -0.54 -14.99 12.10
N LYS A 113 -0.55 -15.79 13.18
CA LYS A 113 0.65 -16.16 13.96
C LYS A 113 1.66 -16.94 13.10
N ALA A 114 1.21 -17.88 12.28
CA ALA A 114 2.07 -18.61 11.36
C ALA A 114 2.76 -17.69 10.34
N LEU A 115 2.11 -16.57 9.99
CA LEU A 115 2.63 -15.54 9.10
C LEU A 115 3.46 -14.46 9.81
N GLY A 116 3.60 -14.53 11.14
CA GLY A 116 4.49 -13.66 11.92
C GLY A 116 3.81 -12.55 12.71
N PHE A 117 2.48 -12.50 12.76
CA PHE A 117 1.77 -11.65 13.71
C PHE A 117 1.84 -12.19 15.14
N ALA A 118 1.91 -11.31 16.11
CA ALA A 118 1.44 -11.57 17.47
C ALA A 118 -0.07 -11.30 17.55
N TRP A 119 -0.78 -11.99 18.42
CA TRP A 119 -2.22 -11.86 18.59
C TRP A 119 -2.55 -11.33 19.98
N GLY A 120 -3.35 -10.27 20.07
CA GLY A 120 -3.78 -9.69 21.35
C GLY A 120 -4.60 -10.62 22.23
N GLY A 121 -5.20 -11.68 21.64
CA GLY A 121 -5.86 -12.75 22.39
C GLY A 121 -4.91 -13.62 23.23
N ASP A 122 -3.59 -13.58 22.98
CA ASP A 122 -2.57 -14.29 23.79
C ASP A 122 -2.04 -13.44 24.97
N TRP A 123 -2.37 -12.15 25.05
CA TRP A 123 -1.90 -11.28 26.14
C TRP A 123 -2.42 -11.74 27.51
N LYS A 124 -1.60 -11.58 28.55
CA LYS A 124 -1.92 -12.12 29.88
C LYS A 124 -2.93 -11.28 30.64
N SER A 125 -2.77 -9.96 30.65
CA SER A 125 -3.53 -9.04 31.49
C SER A 125 -4.78 -8.47 30.84
N PHE A 126 -4.76 -8.27 29.52
CA PHE A 126 -5.86 -7.71 28.74
C PHE A 126 -5.96 -8.43 27.40
N LYS A 127 -7.09 -9.07 27.13
CA LYS A 127 -7.31 -9.81 25.88
C LYS A 127 -7.92 -8.88 24.83
N ASP A 128 -7.16 -8.59 23.77
CA ASP A 128 -7.64 -7.85 22.61
C ASP A 128 -7.75 -8.82 21.42
N TYR A 129 -8.89 -9.45 21.29
CA TYR A 129 -9.11 -10.51 20.29
C TYR A 129 -9.06 -10.02 18.83
N PRO A 130 -9.50 -8.80 18.45
CA PRO A 130 -9.32 -8.24 17.14
C PRO A 130 -7.87 -7.99 16.74
N HIS A 131 -7.00 -7.71 17.72
CA HIS A 131 -5.68 -7.13 17.50
C HIS A 131 -4.63 -8.12 16.99
N LEU A 132 -3.95 -7.73 15.91
CA LEU A 132 -2.77 -8.39 15.35
C LEU A 132 -1.66 -7.37 15.17
N GLU A 133 -0.42 -7.70 15.60
CA GLU A 133 0.71 -6.77 15.52
C GLU A 133 2.02 -7.43 15.08
N MET A 134 2.92 -6.65 14.49
CA MET A 134 4.27 -7.06 14.11
C MET A 134 5.29 -6.04 14.63
N MET A 135 5.81 -6.24 15.83
CA MET A 135 6.76 -5.34 16.47
C MET A 135 8.21 -5.54 16.01
N GLY A 136 8.53 -6.66 15.37
CA GLY A 136 9.88 -6.96 14.89
C GLY A 136 10.94 -6.96 15.99
N GLY A 137 10.55 -7.35 17.22
CA GLY A 137 11.42 -7.36 18.39
C GLY A 137 11.61 -6.00 19.08
N LEU A 138 10.95 -4.94 18.61
CA LEU A 138 10.99 -3.63 19.27
C LEU A 138 9.90 -3.52 20.35
N THR A 139 10.19 -2.72 21.38
CA THR A 139 9.22 -2.29 22.37
C THR A 139 8.53 -0.99 21.93
N LEU A 140 7.39 -0.69 22.55
CA LEU A 140 6.70 0.58 22.31
C LEU A 140 7.60 1.79 22.66
N ALA A 141 8.36 1.74 23.74
CA ALA A 141 9.31 2.79 24.11
C ALA A 141 10.36 3.03 23.04
N GLN A 142 10.85 1.96 22.39
CA GLN A 142 11.82 2.08 21.29
C GLN A 142 11.18 2.70 20.04
N LEU A 143 9.90 2.42 19.75
CA LEU A 143 9.16 3.07 18.68
C LEU A 143 8.95 4.57 18.97
N GLN A 144 8.62 4.92 20.21
CA GLN A 144 8.50 6.31 20.67
C GLN A 144 9.83 7.05 20.54
N ALA A 145 10.96 6.38 20.82
CA ALA A 145 12.32 6.90 20.62
C ALA A 145 12.76 6.94 19.13
N GLY A 146 11.84 6.73 18.19
CA GLY A 146 12.10 6.84 16.74
C GLY A 146 12.63 5.58 16.07
N LYS A 147 12.86 4.47 16.79
CA LYS A 147 13.26 3.20 16.16
C LYS A 147 12.14 2.65 15.29
N ARG A 148 12.50 1.96 14.20
CA ARG A 148 11.56 1.30 13.29
C ARG A 148 11.99 -0.13 13.05
N PRO A 149 11.07 -1.13 13.07
CA PRO A 149 11.42 -2.53 12.89
C PRO A 149 11.78 -2.83 11.43
N LYS A 150 12.72 -3.75 11.25
CA LYS A 150 13.02 -4.36 9.96
C LYS A 150 12.20 -5.64 9.82
N LEU A 151 10.93 -5.51 9.43
CA LEU A 151 10.05 -6.66 9.25
C LEU A 151 10.43 -7.45 8.00
N LYS A 152 10.36 -8.79 8.11
CA LYS A 152 10.52 -9.71 6.97
C LYS A 152 9.18 -10.38 6.71
N SER A 153 8.72 -10.37 5.45
CA SER A 153 7.51 -11.09 5.07
C SER A 153 7.74 -12.61 5.15
N LYS A 154 6.77 -13.32 5.74
CA LYS A 154 6.67 -14.80 5.68
C LYS A 154 5.65 -15.25 4.64
N VAL A 155 5.14 -14.32 3.84
CA VAL A 155 4.25 -14.62 2.73
C VAL A 155 5.10 -15.20 1.60
N SER A 156 5.10 -16.53 1.47
CA SER A 156 5.62 -17.17 0.25
C SER A 156 4.66 -16.84 -0.89
N ASN A 157 5.12 -16.10 -1.88
CA ASN A 157 4.35 -15.89 -3.11
C ASN A 157 4.05 -17.27 -3.73
N PRO A 158 2.77 -17.64 -3.97
CA PRO A 158 2.47 -18.76 -4.82
C PRO A 158 2.95 -18.40 -6.23
N THR A 159 3.92 -19.15 -6.72
CA THR A 159 4.46 -19.06 -8.06
C THR A 159 3.33 -19.18 -9.10
N PRO A 160 3.13 -18.23 -10.00
CA PRO A 160 2.47 -18.54 -11.26
C PRO A 160 3.38 -19.45 -12.06
N ALA A 161 2.80 -20.49 -12.69
CA ALA A 161 3.47 -21.53 -13.45
C ALA A 161 4.60 -21.00 -14.34
N LYS A 162 5.70 -21.75 -14.35
CA LYS A 162 6.98 -21.54 -15.04
C LYS A 162 6.88 -20.98 -16.47
N LYS A 163 7.68 -19.96 -16.73
CA LYS A 163 8.52 -19.83 -17.91
C LYS A 163 9.85 -19.17 -17.51
N PRO A 164 10.97 -19.40 -18.20
CA PRO A 164 12.22 -19.79 -17.58
C PRO A 164 13.06 -18.67 -16.97
N GLU A 165 13.88 -19.10 -16.03
CA GLU A 165 14.79 -18.35 -15.18
C GLU A 165 15.76 -17.43 -15.93
N LYS A 166 15.97 -16.21 -15.38
CA LYS A 166 17.30 -15.63 -15.30
C LYS A 166 17.55 -15.17 -13.87
N LYS A 167 18.55 -15.78 -13.26
CA LYS A 167 19.05 -15.52 -11.91
C LYS A 167 19.40 -14.05 -11.71
N SER A 168 19.00 -13.46 -10.57
CA SER A 168 20.00 -12.71 -9.78
C SER A 168 19.53 -12.54 -8.34
N SER A 169 20.37 -13.00 -7.44
CA SER A 169 20.41 -12.75 -6.01
C SER A 169 20.75 -11.27 -5.75
N SER A 170 20.12 -10.64 -4.75
CA SER A 170 20.87 -9.91 -3.74
C SER A 170 19.97 -9.07 -2.83
N SER A 171 20.32 -9.02 -1.59
CA SER A 171 19.87 -8.08 -0.57
C SER A 171 20.14 -6.64 -1.00
N GLY A 172 19.17 -6.00 -1.62
CA GLY A 172 19.24 -4.62 -2.07
C GLY A 172 18.01 -4.30 -2.88
N GLY A 173 17.45 -3.11 -2.73
CA GLY A 173 16.30 -2.65 -3.50
C GLY A 173 16.47 -2.88 -5.00
N ARG A 174 15.37 -2.97 -5.74
CA ARG A 174 15.37 -3.31 -7.18
C ARG A 174 16.28 -2.38 -7.96
N ALA A 175 17.22 -2.94 -8.74
CA ALA A 175 18.20 -2.17 -9.52
C ALA A 175 17.52 -1.15 -10.46
N ILE A 176 16.41 -1.53 -11.10
CA ILE A 176 15.65 -0.62 -11.96
C ILE A 176 15.04 0.55 -11.19
N VAL A 177 14.66 0.38 -9.92
CA VAL A 177 14.14 1.47 -9.09
C VAL A 177 15.28 2.38 -8.64
N LYS A 178 16.48 1.87 -8.36
CA LYS A 178 17.67 2.70 -8.14
C LYS A 178 17.99 3.57 -9.35
N THR A 179 17.86 3.01 -10.58
CA THR A 179 18.00 3.77 -11.83
C THR A 179 16.95 4.88 -11.93
N ILE A 180 15.69 4.59 -11.58
CA ILE A 180 14.61 5.60 -11.56
C ILE A 180 14.95 6.72 -10.57
N GLN A 181 15.29 6.39 -9.33
CA GLN A 181 15.62 7.34 -8.26
C GLN A 181 16.83 8.21 -8.63
N SER A 182 17.88 7.59 -9.15
CA SER A 182 19.09 8.30 -9.63
C SER A 182 18.79 9.24 -10.79
N THR A 183 17.94 8.79 -11.74
CA THR A 183 17.51 9.62 -12.87
C THR A 183 16.65 10.80 -12.40
N LEU A 184 15.77 10.61 -11.45
CA LEU A 184 14.97 11.69 -10.85
C LEU A 184 15.86 12.75 -10.21
N ASN A 185 16.86 12.34 -9.43
CA ASN A 185 17.83 13.25 -8.82
C ASN A 185 18.60 14.04 -9.91
N LYS A 186 19.13 13.34 -10.91
CA LYS A 186 19.91 13.96 -11.98
C LYS A 186 19.08 14.88 -12.89
N ARG A 187 17.87 14.44 -13.30
CA ARG A 187 17.05 15.14 -14.30
C ARG A 187 16.30 16.33 -13.73
N TYR A 188 15.85 16.22 -12.48
CA TYR A 188 14.97 17.22 -11.85
C TYR A 188 15.61 17.89 -10.63
N GLY A 189 16.91 17.69 -10.36
CA GLY A 189 17.60 18.31 -9.23
C GLY A 189 17.08 17.86 -7.86
N LEU A 190 16.46 16.68 -7.79
CA LEU A 190 15.91 16.15 -6.55
C LEU A 190 17.01 15.47 -5.73
N LYS A 191 16.79 15.32 -4.41
CA LYS A 191 17.74 14.70 -3.48
C LYS A 191 17.09 13.54 -2.73
N ILE A 192 16.37 12.65 -3.45
CA ILE A 192 15.79 11.47 -2.83
C ILE A 192 16.82 10.37 -2.67
N LYS A 193 16.60 9.50 -1.68
CA LYS A 193 17.46 8.34 -1.44
C LYS A 193 17.40 7.34 -2.59
N VAL A 194 18.56 6.86 -3.04
CA VAL A 194 18.70 5.84 -4.10
C VAL A 194 18.83 4.46 -3.44
N ASP A 195 17.74 3.97 -2.87
CA ASP A 195 17.69 2.69 -2.13
C ASP A 195 17.09 1.53 -2.92
N GLY A 196 16.45 1.83 -4.06
CA GLY A 196 15.78 0.82 -4.89
C GLY A 196 14.40 0.41 -4.40
N TYR A 197 13.82 1.13 -3.44
CA TYR A 197 12.47 0.91 -2.94
C TYR A 197 11.51 1.98 -3.47
N PRO A 198 10.40 1.61 -4.15
CA PRO A 198 9.44 2.57 -4.72
C PRO A 198 8.48 3.08 -3.65
N GLY A 199 9.02 3.80 -2.66
CA GLY A 199 8.27 4.36 -1.53
C GLY A 199 7.55 5.68 -1.86
N PRO A 200 6.91 6.32 -0.84
CA PRO A 200 6.22 7.60 -0.98
C PRO A 200 7.14 8.71 -1.52
N GLU A 201 8.41 8.71 -1.11
CA GLU A 201 9.41 9.68 -1.55
C GLU A 201 9.69 9.57 -3.05
N THR A 202 9.87 8.34 -3.57
CA THR A 202 10.03 8.09 -5.00
C THR A 202 8.78 8.49 -5.79
N ARG A 203 7.58 8.21 -5.26
CA ARG A 203 6.31 8.61 -5.89
C ARG A 203 6.15 10.13 -5.94
N LYS A 204 6.45 10.82 -4.84
CA LYS A 204 6.43 12.29 -4.77
C LYS A 204 7.42 12.90 -5.76
N ALA A 205 8.60 12.31 -5.90
CA ALA A 205 9.62 12.73 -6.86
C ALA A 205 9.17 12.54 -8.31
N LEU A 206 8.53 11.41 -8.65
CA LEU A 206 7.92 11.17 -9.96
C LEU A 206 6.82 12.20 -10.27
N LEU A 207 6.03 12.56 -9.28
CA LEU A 207 4.99 13.59 -9.44
C LEU A 207 5.59 14.98 -9.65
N LYS A 208 6.65 15.35 -8.92
CA LYS A 208 7.40 16.59 -9.19
C LYS A 208 7.98 16.60 -10.61
N GLY A 209 8.54 15.48 -11.05
CA GLY A 209 8.98 15.32 -12.45
C GLY A 209 7.84 15.53 -13.44
N PHE A 210 6.67 14.95 -13.18
CA PHE A 210 5.48 15.10 -14.01
C PHE A 210 5.00 16.56 -14.09
N GLN A 211 4.90 17.26 -12.95
CA GLN A 211 4.54 18.68 -12.91
C GLN A 211 5.57 19.55 -13.66
N THR A 212 6.87 19.24 -13.50
CA THR A 212 7.95 19.92 -14.22
C THR A 212 7.82 19.74 -15.73
N GLU A 213 7.52 18.52 -16.19
CA GLU A 213 7.36 18.23 -17.63
C GLU A 213 6.09 18.87 -18.20
N LEU A 214 5.01 18.93 -17.45
CA LEU A 214 3.80 19.65 -17.86
C LEU A 214 4.07 21.16 -18.02
N ASN A 215 4.83 21.74 -17.09
CA ASN A 215 5.24 23.15 -17.21
C ASN A 215 6.14 23.39 -18.44
N LYS A 216 7.13 22.52 -18.68
CA LYS A 216 8.09 22.66 -19.77
C LYS A 216 7.46 22.44 -21.16
N GLN A 217 6.59 21.44 -21.28
CA GLN A 217 6.08 20.98 -22.58
C GLN A 217 4.73 21.60 -22.94
N PHE A 218 3.94 22.02 -21.95
CA PHE A 218 2.55 22.47 -22.12
C PHE A 218 2.26 23.80 -21.45
N ASN A 219 3.27 24.47 -20.90
CA ASN A 219 3.14 25.76 -20.22
C ASN A 219 2.06 25.75 -19.12
N ALA A 220 1.97 24.69 -18.34
CA ALA A 220 0.88 24.44 -17.41
C ALA A 220 0.91 25.31 -16.14
N CYS A 221 1.98 26.06 -15.91
CA CYS A 221 2.15 26.97 -14.77
C CYS A 221 1.84 26.34 -13.39
N LEU A 222 2.22 25.07 -13.21
CA LEU A 222 1.98 24.33 -11.97
C LEU A 222 3.05 24.65 -10.92
N VAL A 223 2.65 24.68 -9.64
CA VAL A 223 3.59 24.58 -8.53
C VAL A 223 4.15 23.16 -8.50
N VAL A 224 5.48 23.01 -8.48
CA VAL A 224 6.17 21.71 -8.45
C VAL A 224 6.31 21.25 -7.00
N ASP A 225 5.18 20.91 -6.36
CA ASP A 225 5.08 20.52 -4.95
C ASP A 225 5.05 18.99 -4.72
N GLY A 226 4.80 18.23 -5.79
CA GLY A 226 4.62 16.78 -5.72
C GLY A 226 3.28 16.37 -5.08
N LEU A 227 2.23 17.19 -5.26
CA LEU A 227 0.86 16.90 -4.87
C LEU A 227 -0.04 16.72 -6.10
N TRP A 228 -0.86 15.67 -6.10
CA TRP A 228 -1.84 15.41 -7.15
C TRP A 228 -3.11 16.23 -6.91
N GLY A 229 -2.99 17.56 -7.01
CA GLY A 229 -4.06 18.52 -6.78
C GLY A 229 -4.95 18.75 -8.01
N PRO A 230 -6.01 19.58 -7.88
CA PRO A 230 -6.94 19.89 -8.96
C PRO A 230 -6.25 20.50 -10.20
N LYS A 231 -5.30 21.42 -10.02
CA LYS A 231 -4.55 22.06 -11.12
C LYS A 231 -3.69 21.04 -11.89
N THR A 232 -2.95 20.18 -11.16
CA THR A 232 -2.15 19.10 -11.79
C THR A 232 -3.04 18.12 -12.54
N ARG A 233 -4.19 17.77 -11.97
CA ARG A 233 -5.18 16.89 -12.61
C ARG A 233 -5.78 17.52 -13.87
N ALA A 234 -6.09 18.81 -13.85
CA ALA A 234 -6.60 19.53 -15.02
C ALA A 234 -5.58 19.56 -16.17
N ALA A 235 -4.30 19.80 -15.84
CA ALA A 235 -3.20 19.87 -16.80
C ALA A 235 -2.72 18.51 -17.32
N ALA A 236 -3.18 17.39 -16.76
CA ALA A 236 -2.73 16.05 -17.16
C ALA A 236 -3.10 15.75 -18.61
N VAL A 237 -2.10 15.35 -19.39
CA VAL A 237 -2.22 15.06 -20.83
C VAL A 237 -2.33 13.57 -21.11
N ASN A 238 -2.85 13.21 -22.26
CA ASN A 238 -2.90 11.84 -22.74
C ASN A 238 -1.53 11.40 -23.27
N VAL A 239 -1.01 10.28 -22.77
CA VAL A 239 0.19 9.63 -23.28
C VAL A 239 -0.22 8.25 -23.80
N ARG A 240 0.05 8.01 -25.10
CA ARG A 240 -0.41 6.83 -25.84
C ARG A 240 0.70 6.27 -26.72
N LYS A 241 0.46 5.09 -27.29
CA LYS A 241 1.39 4.42 -28.21
C LYS A 241 1.95 5.37 -29.26
N GLY A 242 3.25 5.31 -29.46
CA GLY A 242 4.02 6.21 -30.31
C GLY A 242 4.59 7.44 -29.60
N ALA A 243 4.09 7.78 -28.39
CA ALA A 243 4.65 8.87 -27.59
C ALA A 243 6.09 8.58 -27.16
N ARG A 244 6.89 9.63 -27.04
CA ARG A 244 8.31 9.58 -26.64
C ARG A 244 8.62 10.71 -25.65
N GLY A 245 9.70 10.57 -24.89
CA GLY A 245 10.22 11.61 -24.01
C GLY A 245 9.88 11.41 -22.52
N ASN A 246 10.05 12.48 -21.75
CA ASN A 246 10.07 12.40 -20.28
C ASN A 246 8.72 12.02 -19.66
N LEU A 247 7.60 12.42 -20.23
CA LEU A 247 6.27 11.99 -19.73
C LEU A 247 6.06 10.49 -19.93
N THR A 248 6.52 9.94 -21.05
CA THR A 248 6.52 8.49 -21.30
C THR A 248 7.44 7.77 -20.33
N TRP A 249 8.62 8.32 -20.06
CA TRP A 249 9.56 7.78 -19.06
C TRP A 249 8.94 7.77 -17.65
N ILE A 250 8.25 8.84 -17.26
CA ILE A 250 7.55 8.91 -15.96
C ILE A 250 6.45 7.85 -15.88
N LEU A 251 5.70 7.64 -16.95
CA LEU A 251 4.68 6.59 -17.03
C LEU A 251 5.30 5.19 -16.86
N GLN A 252 6.40 4.91 -17.58
CA GLN A 252 7.15 3.66 -17.41
C GLN A 252 7.64 3.49 -15.97
N ALA A 253 8.24 4.52 -15.39
CA ALA A 253 8.75 4.50 -14.03
C ALA A 253 7.66 4.25 -12.97
N LEU A 254 6.49 4.87 -13.11
CA LEU A 254 5.34 4.65 -12.23
C LEU A 254 4.82 3.22 -12.30
N LEU A 255 4.68 2.68 -13.52
CA LEU A 255 4.23 1.30 -13.73
C LEU A 255 5.25 0.28 -13.20
N ILE A 256 6.55 0.50 -13.45
CA ILE A 256 7.64 -0.30 -12.87
C ILE A 256 7.60 -0.26 -11.34
N CYS A 257 7.41 0.91 -10.74
CA CYS A 257 7.29 1.06 -9.29
C CYS A 257 6.11 0.25 -8.74
N GLN A 258 5.03 0.09 -9.50
CA GLN A 258 3.87 -0.71 -9.13
C GLN A 258 3.97 -2.19 -9.56
N GLY A 259 5.11 -2.63 -10.12
CA GLY A 259 5.37 -4.02 -10.45
C GLY A 259 4.94 -4.46 -11.83
N TYR A 260 4.56 -3.54 -12.71
CA TYR A 260 4.23 -3.86 -14.10
C TYR A 260 5.49 -3.93 -14.95
N ASP A 261 5.56 -4.93 -15.83
CA ASP A 261 6.59 -5.01 -16.85
C ASP A 261 6.20 -4.14 -18.05
N VAL A 262 7.04 -3.14 -18.34
CA VAL A 262 6.85 -2.19 -19.43
C VAL A 262 7.81 -2.45 -20.61
N ASN A 263 8.58 -3.55 -20.55
CA ASN A 263 9.58 -3.95 -21.52
C ASN A 263 10.67 -2.88 -21.75
N GLY A 264 11.17 -2.29 -20.64
CA GLY A 264 12.25 -1.31 -20.65
C GLY A 264 11.87 0.07 -20.11
N LEU A 265 12.89 0.87 -19.80
CA LEU A 265 12.77 2.25 -19.30
C LEU A 265 13.45 3.19 -20.29
N ASP A 266 12.94 3.21 -21.53
CA ASP A 266 13.56 3.79 -22.70
C ASP A 266 12.90 5.10 -23.17
N SER A 267 11.90 5.58 -22.47
CA SER A 267 11.10 6.77 -22.83
C SER A 267 10.27 6.60 -24.12
N ILE A 268 10.01 5.36 -24.56
CA ILE A 268 9.25 5.07 -25.78
C ILE A 268 7.97 4.33 -25.42
N PHE A 269 6.82 4.84 -25.86
CA PHE A 269 5.55 4.15 -25.69
C PHE A 269 5.37 3.10 -26.80
N GLY A 270 6.02 1.94 -26.61
CA GLY A 270 5.89 0.78 -27.47
C GLY A 270 4.79 -0.19 -27.03
N ASN A 271 4.76 -1.37 -27.68
CA ASN A 271 3.78 -2.43 -27.36
C ASN A 271 3.85 -2.93 -25.91
N GLY A 272 5.05 -3.01 -25.33
CA GLY A 272 5.25 -3.43 -23.93
C GLY A 272 4.57 -2.47 -22.95
N LEU A 273 4.80 -1.16 -23.12
CA LEU A 273 4.17 -0.15 -22.28
C LEU A 273 2.64 -0.10 -22.49
N GLU A 274 2.15 -0.23 -23.72
CA GLU A 274 0.70 -0.32 -24.01
C GLU A 274 0.06 -1.49 -23.26
N LYS A 275 0.68 -2.67 -23.31
CA LYS A 275 0.22 -3.86 -22.57
C LYS A 275 0.21 -3.62 -21.05
N ALA A 276 1.23 -2.97 -20.53
CA ALA A 276 1.32 -2.62 -19.12
C ALA A 276 0.23 -1.61 -18.70
N VAL A 277 -0.02 -0.58 -19.50
CA VAL A 277 -1.10 0.39 -19.25
C VAL A 277 -2.46 -0.30 -19.26
N LYS A 278 -2.76 -1.16 -20.24
CA LYS A 278 -4.00 -1.94 -20.29
C LYS A 278 -4.16 -2.86 -19.08
N ALA A 279 -3.08 -3.52 -18.67
CA ALA A 279 -3.10 -4.38 -17.47
C ALA A 279 -3.36 -3.56 -16.19
N PHE A 280 -2.73 -2.40 -16.06
CA PHE A 280 -2.96 -1.47 -14.96
C PHE A 280 -4.42 -0.96 -14.94
N GLN A 281 -4.93 -0.51 -16.08
CA GLN A 281 -6.30 -0.03 -16.22
C GLN A 281 -7.30 -1.11 -15.82
N LYS A 282 -7.13 -2.34 -16.30
CA LYS A 282 -7.96 -3.50 -15.90
C LYS A 282 -7.90 -3.73 -14.39
N ALA A 283 -6.72 -3.73 -13.79
CA ALA A 283 -6.53 -3.93 -12.35
C ALA A 283 -7.12 -2.82 -11.49
N LYS A 284 -7.28 -1.60 -12.05
CA LYS A 284 -7.84 -0.43 -11.36
C LYS A 284 -9.31 -0.14 -11.71
N GLY A 285 -9.96 -1.00 -12.48
CA GLY A 285 -11.35 -0.83 -12.91
C GLY A 285 -11.59 0.39 -13.81
N LEU A 286 -10.59 0.72 -14.64
CA LEU A 286 -10.67 1.79 -15.63
C LEU A 286 -11.05 1.22 -17.01
N SER A 287 -11.45 2.11 -17.93
CA SER A 287 -11.55 1.75 -19.36
C SER A 287 -10.19 1.27 -19.87
N VAL A 288 -10.16 0.09 -20.51
CA VAL A 288 -8.94 -0.58 -20.96
C VAL A 288 -8.61 -0.14 -22.40
N ASP A 289 -8.30 1.13 -22.56
CA ASP A 289 -7.99 1.76 -23.86
C ASP A 289 -6.50 1.80 -24.20
N GLY A 290 -5.64 1.55 -23.21
CA GLY A 290 -4.18 1.64 -23.38
C GLY A 290 -3.64 3.06 -23.43
N ILE A 291 -4.44 4.06 -23.07
CA ILE A 291 -4.07 5.48 -23.05
C ILE A 291 -3.89 5.94 -21.60
N ALA A 292 -2.74 6.48 -21.28
CA ALA A 292 -2.54 7.09 -19.97
C ALA A 292 -3.16 8.50 -19.95
N GLY A 293 -4.47 8.55 -19.82
CA GLY A 293 -5.26 9.77 -19.67
C GLY A 293 -5.46 10.16 -18.21
N LYS A 294 -6.25 11.21 -17.96
CA LYS A 294 -6.49 11.80 -16.63
C LYS A 294 -6.92 10.77 -15.56
N ALA A 295 -7.79 9.82 -15.90
CA ALA A 295 -8.22 8.76 -14.99
C ALA A 295 -7.05 7.81 -14.64
N THR A 296 -6.25 7.42 -15.65
CA THR A 296 -5.08 6.56 -15.45
C THR A 296 -4.01 7.25 -14.61
N TRP A 297 -3.68 8.52 -14.90
CA TRP A 297 -2.74 9.29 -14.08
C TRP A 297 -3.22 9.45 -12.64
N THR A 298 -4.51 9.73 -12.43
CA THR A 298 -5.08 9.80 -11.09
C THR A 298 -4.85 8.52 -10.30
N LYS A 299 -5.06 7.35 -10.91
CA LYS A 299 -4.82 6.06 -10.27
C LYS A 299 -3.34 5.69 -10.10
N LEU A 300 -2.46 6.24 -10.93
CA LEU A 300 -1.01 6.04 -10.78
C LEU A 300 -0.43 6.86 -9.63
N PHE A 301 -0.98 8.06 -9.37
CA PHE A 301 -0.50 8.98 -8.35
C PHE A 301 -1.30 8.92 -7.02
N SER A 302 -2.43 8.20 -6.98
CA SER A 302 -3.23 7.98 -5.76
C SER A 302 -2.67 6.92 -4.81
#